data_3c6ea651ac6167bb6a7937502fb3008c
#
_entry.id   3c6ea651ac6167bb6a7937502fb3008c
#
_cell.length_a   1.000
_cell.length_b   1.000
_cell.length_c   1.000
_cell.angle_alpha   90.00
_cell.angle_beta   90.00
_cell.angle_gamma   90.00
#
_symmetry.space_group_name_H-M   'P 1'
#
loop_
_entity.id
_entity.type
_entity.pdbx_description
1 polymer ?
#
loop_
_entity_poly.entity_id
_entity_poly.type
_entity_poly.pdbx_seq_one_letter_code
_entity_poly.pdbx_strand_id
1 'polypeptide(L)'
;MEKTMKTGKVGTLGAESRFTYGGVEWVALESRPNMVLALAADVLKDGEGNTRYMPFDEDNKNDFAAASVRAFLNGDFLEELAAAGADKDAFVPIVLDLTSDDGLDDYGTDTVKIGLITDQMYRRFRGIIPNASDWWWTCTPFSTARNGHSYLVRYVNSSGALDNDVAYVGNRGVRPLCCLKSSILASYDEDQIKERTPSIGETLANMFMDGLKEALSGEGGNKEPENATKEPPAEDQRDDEARRRGEAVDMMKHIAAAFDIPATIGEEAQEDDPKGYAEELYGIYAALLAAG
;
A
#
# COMPACT_ATOMS: atom_id res chain seq x y z
N MET A 1 -4.76 5.23 31.29
CA MET A 1 -4.30 6.31 30.42
C MET A 1 -5.44 6.61 29.47
N GLU A 2 -5.79 7.90 29.32
CA GLU A 2 -6.80 8.33 28.38
C GLU A 2 -6.19 8.22 26.96
N LYS A 3 -6.85 7.51 26.03
CA LYS A 3 -6.37 7.36 24.67
C LYS A 3 -6.49 8.69 23.94
N THR A 4 -5.40 9.20 23.39
CA THR A 4 -5.41 10.41 22.58
C THR A 4 -5.73 10.06 21.13
N MET A 5 -7.02 10.11 20.78
CA MET A 5 -7.48 9.86 19.43
C MET A 5 -7.20 11.05 18.51
N LYS A 6 -6.51 10.80 17.42
CA LYS A 6 -6.28 11.78 16.34
C LYS A 6 -6.87 11.29 15.02
N THR A 7 -7.03 12.22 14.09
CA THR A 7 -7.42 11.94 12.71
C THR A 7 -6.33 12.43 11.78
N GLY A 8 -5.88 11.59 10.87
CA GLY A 8 -4.86 11.92 9.90
C GLY A 8 -4.88 11.02 8.67
N LYS A 9 -4.04 11.34 7.68
CA LYS A 9 -3.94 10.55 6.45
C LYS A 9 -3.31 9.19 6.72
N VAL A 10 -3.97 8.13 6.23
CA VAL A 10 -3.47 6.75 6.38
C VAL A 10 -2.10 6.56 5.73
N GLY A 11 -1.81 7.26 4.65
CA GLY A 11 -0.52 7.21 3.96
C GLY A 11 0.69 7.72 4.74
N THR A 12 0.48 8.39 5.90
CA THR A 12 1.56 8.78 6.81
C THR A 12 1.92 7.69 7.82
N LEU A 13 1.07 6.65 7.92
CA LEU A 13 1.22 5.56 8.87
C LEU A 13 2.20 4.51 8.34
N GLY A 14 3.18 4.13 9.12
CA GLY A 14 4.09 3.04 8.83
C GLY A 14 3.48 1.66 9.12
N ALA A 15 4.19 0.60 8.73
CA ALA A 15 3.80 -0.77 9.06
C ALA A 15 3.63 -0.95 10.57
N GLU A 16 2.73 -1.85 10.97
CA GLU A 16 2.26 -2.14 12.32
C GLU A 16 1.36 -1.05 12.96
N SER A 17 1.23 0.12 12.34
CA SER A 17 0.32 1.16 12.83
C SER A 17 -1.11 0.66 12.86
N ARG A 18 -1.84 1.02 13.93
CA ARG A 18 -3.27 0.71 14.05
C ARG A 18 -4.10 1.96 13.81
N PHE A 19 -5.17 1.80 13.08
CA PHE A 19 -6.10 2.89 12.77
C PHE A 19 -7.52 2.36 12.57
N THR A 20 -8.52 3.22 12.76
CA THR A 20 -9.94 2.87 12.57
C THR A 20 -10.46 3.55 11.31
N TYR A 21 -11.07 2.77 10.43
CA TYR A 21 -11.78 3.22 9.23
C TYR A 21 -12.99 2.34 8.96
N GLY A 22 -14.15 2.96 8.71
CA GLY A 22 -15.40 2.23 8.50
C GLY A 22 -15.84 1.38 9.71
N GLY A 23 -15.55 1.84 10.94
CA GLY A 23 -15.92 1.13 12.17
C GLY A 23 -15.03 -0.08 12.48
N VAL A 24 -14.05 -0.41 11.64
CA VAL A 24 -13.10 -1.52 11.83
C VAL A 24 -11.74 -0.98 12.21
N GLU A 25 -11.07 -1.61 13.18
CA GLU A 25 -9.67 -1.38 13.49
C GLU A 25 -8.79 -2.18 12.53
N TRP A 26 -7.84 -1.52 11.90
CA TRP A 26 -6.92 -2.07 10.90
C TRP A 26 -5.48 -2.00 11.39
N VAL A 27 -4.66 -2.95 10.93
CA VAL A 27 -3.20 -2.92 11.06
C VAL A 27 -2.61 -2.68 9.68
N ALA A 28 -1.81 -1.63 9.52
CA ALA A 28 -1.05 -1.38 8.30
C ALA A 28 0.03 -2.46 8.13
N LEU A 29 -0.04 -3.23 7.05
CA LEU A 29 0.96 -4.24 6.71
C LEU A 29 2.08 -3.64 5.86
N GLU A 30 1.71 -2.80 4.90
CA GLU A 30 2.64 -2.14 3.98
C GLU A 30 2.04 -0.78 3.57
N SER A 31 2.85 0.27 3.65
CA SER A 31 2.45 1.62 3.25
C SER A 31 3.28 2.08 2.06
N ARG A 32 2.61 2.42 0.97
CA ARG A 32 3.19 2.96 -0.27
C ARG A 32 2.69 4.40 -0.50
N PRO A 33 3.30 5.16 -1.42
CA PRO A 33 2.92 6.57 -1.65
C PRO A 33 1.43 6.81 -1.90
N ASN A 34 0.78 5.89 -2.62
CA ASN A 34 -0.60 6.02 -3.07
C ASN A 34 -1.59 5.08 -2.37
N MET A 35 -1.10 4.10 -1.61
CA MET A 35 -1.94 3.08 -0.99
C MET A 35 -1.34 2.52 0.32
N VAL A 36 -2.21 1.95 1.14
CA VAL A 36 -1.84 1.20 2.35
C VAL A 36 -2.54 -0.15 2.33
N LEU A 37 -1.76 -1.23 2.34
CA LEU A 37 -2.27 -2.59 2.54
C LEU A 37 -2.54 -2.78 4.02
N ALA A 38 -3.76 -3.14 4.38
CA ALA A 38 -4.20 -3.27 5.76
C ALA A 38 -5.00 -4.56 6.00
N LEU A 39 -4.76 -5.18 7.14
CA LEU A 39 -5.50 -6.32 7.65
C LEU A 39 -6.31 -5.89 8.87
N ALA A 40 -7.54 -6.36 9.03
CA ALA A 40 -8.29 -6.11 10.26
C ALA A 40 -7.46 -6.56 11.49
N ALA A 41 -7.46 -5.75 12.56
CA ALA A 41 -6.64 -6.01 13.74
C ALA A 41 -6.99 -7.31 14.44
N ASP A 42 -8.28 -7.68 14.37
CA ASP A 42 -8.83 -8.95 14.88
C ASP A 42 -9.86 -9.51 13.88
N VAL A 43 -10.42 -10.66 14.16
CA VAL A 43 -11.59 -11.20 13.46
C VAL A 43 -12.79 -10.28 13.64
N LEU A 44 -13.66 -10.22 12.65
CA LEU A 44 -14.91 -9.44 12.72
C LEU A 44 -15.75 -9.86 13.92
N LYS A 45 -16.35 -8.88 14.57
CA LYS A 45 -17.24 -9.07 15.70
C LYS A 45 -18.68 -8.70 15.31
N ASP A 46 -19.66 -9.34 15.98
CA ASP A 46 -21.05 -8.92 15.93
C ASP A 46 -21.31 -7.71 16.86
N GLY A 47 -22.56 -7.22 16.90
CA GLY A 47 -22.94 -6.09 17.75
C GLY A 47 -22.83 -6.35 19.26
N GLU A 48 -22.66 -7.60 19.67
CA GLU A 48 -22.47 -8.04 21.07
C GLU A 48 -20.99 -8.27 21.41
N GLY A 49 -20.09 -8.16 20.42
CA GLY A 49 -18.65 -8.37 20.59
C GLY A 49 -18.19 -9.82 20.44
N ASN A 50 -19.06 -10.75 20.03
CA ASN A 50 -18.69 -12.12 19.75
C ASN A 50 -18.05 -12.24 18.36
N THR A 51 -17.22 -13.27 18.15
CA THR A 51 -16.67 -13.56 16.82
C THR A 51 -17.78 -13.83 15.82
N ARG A 52 -17.74 -13.13 14.69
CA ARG A 52 -18.63 -13.36 13.56
C ARG A 52 -18.11 -14.55 12.76
N TYR A 53 -18.64 -15.72 13.08
CA TYR A 53 -18.31 -16.97 12.41
C TYR A 53 -19.07 -17.11 11.10
N MET A 54 -18.43 -17.68 10.09
CA MET A 54 -19.10 -18.12 8.86
C MET A 54 -18.28 -19.19 8.14
N PRO A 55 -18.92 -20.04 7.31
CA PRO A 55 -18.19 -20.92 6.41
C PRO A 55 -17.37 -20.09 5.43
N PHE A 56 -16.26 -20.66 4.93
CA PHE A 56 -15.57 -20.12 3.78
C PHE A 56 -16.48 -20.16 2.56
N ASP A 57 -17.12 -21.32 2.33
CA ASP A 57 -18.08 -21.51 1.27
C ASP A 57 -19.18 -22.49 1.69
N GLU A 58 -20.45 -22.13 1.45
CA GLU A 58 -21.62 -22.95 1.80
C GLU A 58 -21.69 -24.24 0.98
N ASP A 59 -21.20 -24.24 -0.26
CA ASP A 59 -21.12 -25.40 -1.16
C ASP A 59 -19.87 -26.26 -0.93
N ASN A 60 -19.09 -25.97 0.11
CA ASN A 60 -17.85 -26.68 0.46
C ASN A 60 -16.79 -26.68 -0.64
N LYS A 61 -16.63 -25.54 -1.34
CA LYS A 61 -15.59 -25.32 -2.34
C LYS A 61 -14.51 -24.42 -1.77
N ASN A 62 -13.27 -24.66 -2.13
CA ASN A 62 -12.12 -23.88 -1.66
C ASN A 62 -11.59 -22.86 -2.67
N ASP A 63 -12.32 -22.63 -3.76
CA ASP A 63 -12.04 -21.55 -4.69
C ASP A 63 -12.59 -20.23 -4.15
N PHE A 64 -11.69 -19.34 -3.71
CA PHE A 64 -12.08 -18.05 -3.15
C PHE A 64 -12.87 -17.19 -4.13
N ALA A 65 -12.56 -17.24 -5.42
CA ALA A 65 -13.25 -16.44 -6.43
C ALA A 65 -14.77 -16.71 -6.51
N ALA A 66 -15.20 -17.91 -6.12
CA ALA A 66 -16.59 -18.33 -6.10
C ALA A 66 -17.19 -18.46 -4.68
N ALA A 67 -16.39 -18.23 -3.63
CA ALA A 67 -16.77 -18.54 -2.25
C ALA A 67 -17.80 -17.57 -1.66
N SER A 68 -18.65 -18.09 -0.76
CA SER A 68 -19.66 -17.32 -0.03
C SER A 68 -19.03 -16.21 0.81
N VAL A 69 -17.86 -16.43 1.44
CA VAL A 69 -17.15 -15.41 2.21
C VAL A 69 -16.68 -14.26 1.32
N ARG A 70 -16.27 -14.51 0.08
CA ARG A 70 -15.92 -13.46 -0.88
C ARG A 70 -17.12 -12.59 -1.24
N ALA A 71 -18.26 -13.24 -1.52
CA ALA A 71 -19.50 -12.53 -1.81
C ALA A 71 -19.91 -11.62 -0.63
N PHE A 72 -19.86 -12.14 0.59
CA PHE A 72 -20.08 -11.36 1.81
C PHE A 72 -19.14 -10.16 1.92
N LEU A 73 -17.82 -10.35 1.76
CA LEU A 73 -16.82 -9.30 1.91
C LEU A 73 -17.01 -8.14 0.92
N ASN A 74 -17.38 -8.44 -0.34
CA ASN A 74 -17.55 -7.43 -1.40
C ASN A 74 -19.02 -6.99 -1.59
N GLY A 75 -19.95 -7.55 -0.83
CA GLY A 75 -21.35 -7.16 -0.74
C GLY A 75 -21.68 -6.55 0.61
N ASP A 76 -22.30 -7.34 1.50
CA ASP A 76 -22.85 -6.87 2.78
C ASP A 76 -21.80 -6.17 3.66
N PHE A 77 -20.62 -6.73 3.78
CA PHE A 77 -19.57 -6.13 4.60
C PHE A 77 -19.08 -4.78 4.05
N LEU A 78 -18.95 -4.65 2.74
CA LEU A 78 -18.60 -3.36 2.12
C LEU A 78 -19.70 -2.30 2.35
N GLU A 79 -20.98 -2.72 2.38
CA GLU A 79 -22.08 -1.83 2.75
C GLU A 79 -22.05 -1.48 4.25
N GLU A 80 -21.73 -2.42 5.14
CA GLU A 80 -21.54 -2.17 6.57
C GLU A 80 -20.44 -1.12 6.82
N LEU A 81 -19.28 -1.23 6.14
CA LEU A 81 -18.21 -0.25 6.21
C LEU A 81 -18.67 1.14 5.73
N ALA A 82 -19.43 1.20 4.65
CA ALA A 82 -19.99 2.45 4.14
C ALA A 82 -20.99 3.07 5.11
N ALA A 83 -21.86 2.27 5.70
CA ALA A 83 -22.81 2.72 6.73
C ALA A 83 -22.09 3.26 7.99
N ALA A 84 -20.89 2.75 8.28
CA ALA A 84 -20.00 3.24 9.34
C ALA A 84 -19.10 4.41 8.91
N GLY A 85 -19.35 5.00 7.72
CA GLY A 85 -18.70 6.24 7.24
C GLY A 85 -17.47 6.01 6.34
N ALA A 86 -17.20 4.79 5.89
CA ALA A 86 -16.16 4.57 4.89
C ALA A 86 -16.64 4.97 3.49
N ASP A 87 -15.75 5.57 2.70
CA ASP A 87 -15.93 5.75 1.26
C ASP A 87 -15.56 4.44 0.55
N LYS A 88 -16.51 3.85 -0.20
CA LYS A 88 -16.28 2.62 -0.96
C LYS A 88 -15.21 2.78 -2.06
N ASP A 89 -14.99 4.00 -2.55
CA ASP A 89 -13.96 4.29 -3.54
C ASP A 89 -12.58 4.49 -2.92
N ALA A 90 -12.50 4.52 -1.60
CA ALA A 90 -11.23 4.47 -0.88
C ALA A 90 -10.57 3.08 -0.94
N PHE A 91 -11.36 2.01 -1.13
CA PHE A 91 -10.85 0.65 -1.27
C PHE A 91 -10.35 0.42 -2.69
N VAL A 92 -9.02 0.34 -2.83
CA VAL A 92 -8.32 0.06 -4.09
C VAL A 92 -8.40 -1.44 -4.36
N PRO A 93 -8.80 -1.88 -5.57
CA PRO A 93 -8.80 -3.30 -5.90
C PRO A 93 -7.41 -3.93 -5.74
N ILE A 94 -7.37 -5.11 -5.11
CA ILE A 94 -6.18 -5.92 -4.94
C ILE A 94 -6.31 -7.21 -5.74
N VAL A 95 -5.21 -7.67 -6.30
CA VAL A 95 -5.11 -8.97 -6.97
C VAL A 95 -4.59 -9.98 -5.97
N LEU A 96 -5.36 -11.02 -5.71
CA LEU A 96 -5.00 -12.13 -4.84
C LEU A 96 -4.58 -13.33 -5.70
N ASP A 97 -3.42 -13.88 -5.42
CA ASP A 97 -2.95 -15.13 -5.99
C ASP A 97 -3.62 -16.29 -5.25
N LEU A 98 -4.41 -17.09 -5.97
CA LEU A 98 -5.16 -18.23 -5.44
C LEU A 98 -4.43 -19.57 -5.65
N THR A 99 -3.13 -19.51 -5.92
CA THR A 99 -2.27 -20.71 -5.93
C THR A 99 -2.40 -21.43 -4.58
N SER A 100 -2.68 -22.72 -4.62
CA SER A 100 -2.84 -23.53 -3.42
C SER A 100 -1.53 -23.70 -2.65
N ASP A 101 -1.62 -24.10 -1.38
CA ASP A 101 -0.45 -24.29 -0.51
C ASP A 101 0.55 -25.34 -1.06
N ASP A 102 0.07 -26.31 -1.85
CA ASP A 102 0.90 -27.29 -2.55
C ASP A 102 1.37 -26.86 -3.95
N GLY A 103 1.10 -25.59 -4.33
CA GLY A 103 1.62 -24.97 -5.54
C GLY A 103 0.80 -25.18 -6.82
N LEU A 104 -0.42 -25.69 -6.74
CA LEU A 104 -1.33 -25.79 -7.90
C LEU A 104 -2.02 -24.45 -8.17
N ASP A 105 -2.01 -24.01 -9.43
CA ASP A 105 -2.49 -22.71 -9.91
C ASP A 105 -3.88 -22.75 -10.58
N ASP A 106 -4.66 -23.80 -10.35
CA ASP A 106 -5.92 -24.07 -11.04
C ASP A 106 -6.96 -22.93 -10.90
N TYR A 107 -6.89 -22.14 -9.80
CA TYR A 107 -7.82 -21.03 -9.53
C TYR A 107 -7.28 -19.66 -9.98
N GLY A 108 -6.02 -19.58 -10.41
CA GLY A 108 -5.41 -18.37 -10.94
C GLY A 108 -5.40 -17.21 -9.93
N THR A 109 -6.03 -16.10 -10.30
CA THR A 109 -6.09 -14.88 -9.47
C THR A 109 -7.51 -14.35 -9.35
N ASP A 110 -7.81 -13.63 -8.26
CA ASP A 110 -9.05 -12.87 -8.12
C ASP A 110 -8.75 -11.40 -7.78
N THR A 111 -9.58 -10.50 -8.34
CA THR A 111 -9.46 -9.05 -8.07
C THR A 111 -10.65 -8.59 -7.25
N VAL A 112 -10.37 -8.10 -6.04
CA VAL A 112 -11.41 -7.70 -5.07
C VAL A 112 -11.07 -6.39 -4.39
N LYS A 113 -12.08 -5.65 -3.88
CA LYS A 113 -11.87 -4.51 -2.98
C LYS A 113 -11.50 -4.97 -1.57
N ILE A 114 -12.13 -6.04 -1.10
CA ILE A 114 -11.88 -6.62 0.22
C ILE A 114 -11.72 -8.13 0.04
N GLY A 115 -10.61 -8.67 0.54
CA GLY A 115 -10.29 -10.09 0.47
C GLY A 115 -9.95 -10.70 1.81
N LEU A 116 -9.40 -11.89 1.76
CA LEU A 116 -8.70 -12.53 2.85
C LEU A 116 -7.20 -12.58 2.51
N ILE A 117 -6.35 -12.66 3.51
CA ILE A 117 -4.90 -12.76 3.28
C ILE A 117 -4.55 -14.12 2.67
N THR A 118 -3.57 -14.16 1.76
CA THR A 118 -2.98 -15.43 1.31
C THR A 118 -1.96 -15.94 2.33
N ASP A 119 -1.68 -17.24 2.32
CA ASP A 119 -0.63 -17.84 3.15
C ASP A 119 0.75 -17.21 2.90
N GLN A 120 1.07 -16.90 1.64
CA GLN A 120 2.33 -16.23 1.30
C GLN A 120 2.42 -14.83 1.92
N MET A 121 1.34 -14.04 1.81
CA MET A 121 1.29 -12.72 2.46
C MET A 121 1.34 -12.87 3.99
N TYR A 122 0.61 -13.84 4.56
CA TYR A 122 0.65 -14.10 5.99
C TYR A 122 2.08 -14.43 6.47
N ARG A 123 2.80 -15.31 5.78
CA ARG A 123 4.20 -15.63 6.11
C ARG A 123 5.11 -14.40 5.97
N ARG A 124 4.92 -13.60 4.90
CA ARG A 124 5.69 -12.35 4.68
C ARG A 124 5.51 -11.36 5.83
N PHE A 125 4.28 -11.17 6.27
CA PHE A 125 3.94 -10.17 7.28
C PHE A 125 3.78 -10.76 8.69
N ARG A 126 4.15 -12.02 8.91
CA ARG A 126 3.92 -12.72 10.20
C ARG A 126 4.46 -11.96 11.42
N GLY A 127 5.60 -11.28 11.27
CA GLY A 127 6.25 -10.54 12.36
C GLY A 127 5.47 -9.32 12.83
N ILE A 128 4.56 -8.79 12.00
CA ILE A 128 3.77 -7.59 12.30
C ILE A 128 2.28 -7.86 12.45
N ILE A 129 1.80 -9.03 11.99
CA ILE A 129 0.40 -9.42 12.18
C ILE A 129 0.19 -9.92 13.60
N PRO A 130 -0.63 -9.24 14.44
CA PRO A 130 -0.94 -9.73 15.77
C PRO A 130 -1.76 -11.01 15.68
N ASN A 131 -1.61 -11.91 16.67
CA ASN A 131 -2.51 -13.04 16.78
C ASN A 131 -3.94 -12.52 17.00
N ALA A 132 -4.89 -13.13 16.31
CA ALA A 132 -6.31 -12.82 16.48
C ALA A 132 -6.88 -13.52 17.71
N SER A 133 -8.01 -13.02 18.21
CA SER A 133 -8.72 -13.60 19.35
C SER A 133 -9.31 -14.97 19.06
N ASP A 134 -9.42 -15.34 17.77
CA ASP A 134 -10.02 -16.58 17.32
C ASP A 134 -9.36 -17.13 16.05
N TRP A 135 -9.76 -18.30 15.58
CA TRP A 135 -9.32 -18.94 14.35
C TRP A 135 -10.01 -18.30 13.15
N TRP A 136 -9.29 -18.06 12.05
CA TRP A 136 -9.80 -17.30 10.92
C TRP A 136 -9.29 -17.79 9.56
N TRP A 137 -10.15 -17.66 8.54
CA TRP A 137 -9.86 -18.10 7.17
C TRP A 137 -8.77 -17.25 6.50
N THR A 138 -7.89 -17.92 5.73
CA THR A 138 -7.15 -17.30 4.63
C THR A 138 -7.90 -17.51 3.32
N CYS A 139 -7.46 -16.91 2.19
CA CYS A 139 -8.03 -17.24 0.88
C CYS A 139 -7.27 -18.36 0.15
N THR A 140 -6.24 -18.95 0.78
CA THR A 140 -5.41 -19.97 0.15
C THR A 140 -6.06 -21.36 0.26
N PRO A 141 -6.34 -22.05 -0.86
CA PRO A 141 -6.76 -23.43 -0.83
C PRO A 141 -5.61 -24.33 -0.35
N PHE A 142 -5.90 -25.35 0.43
CA PHE A 142 -4.89 -26.36 0.81
C PHE A 142 -4.34 -27.08 -0.43
N SER A 143 -5.23 -27.46 -1.34
CA SER A 143 -4.94 -28.06 -2.64
C SER A 143 -6.16 -27.83 -3.55
N THR A 144 -6.19 -28.43 -4.73
CA THR A 144 -7.28 -28.28 -5.70
C THR A 144 -7.94 -29.62 -6.04
N ALA A 145 -8.94 -29.59 -6.93
CA ALA A 145 -9.60 -30.79 -7.44
C ALA A 145 -8.61 -31.74 -8.14
N ARG A 146 -7.50 -31.22 -8.69
CA ARG A 146 -6.44 -32.01 -9.33
C ARG A 146 -5.85 -33.05 -8.37
N ASN A 147 -5.73 -32.70 -7.07
CA ASN A 147 -5.27 -33.61 -6.01
C ASN A 147 -6.42 -34.13 -5.13
N GLY A 148 -7.69 -33.95 -5.52
CA GLY A 148 -8.86 -34.45 -4.80
C GLY A 148 -9.22 -33.67 -3.52
N HIS A 149 -8.73 -32.44 -3.33
CA HIS A 149 -8.91 -31.65 -2.11
C HIS A 149 -9.55 -30.27 -2.37
N SER A 150 -10.51 -30.19 -3.30
CA SER A 150 -11.22 -28.94 -3.63
C SER A 150 -12.15 -28.41 -2.52
N TYR A 151 -12.03 -28.92 -1.31
CA TYR A 151 -12.88 -28.59 -0.16
C TYR A 151 -12.10 -28.17 1.10
N LEU A 152 -10.75 -28.19 1.06
CA LEU A 152 -9.91 -27.80 2.19
C LEU A 152 -9.32 -26.41 1.97
N VAL A 153 -9.49 -25.53 2.96
CA VAL A 153 -8.98 -24.14 2.97
C VAL A 153 -7.99 -23.96 4.11
N ARG A 154 -6.97 -23.19 3.89
CA ARG A 154 -6.03 -22.81 4.94
C ARG A 154 -6.68 -21.81 5.90
N TYR A 155 -6.38 -21.96 7.19
CA TYR A 155 -6.78 -21.02 8.23
C TYR A 155 -5.62 -20.76 9.21
N VAL A 156 -5.72 -19.69 9.97
CA VAL A 156 -4.77 -19.36 11.04
C VAL A 156 -5.47 -19.55 12.38
N ASN A 157 -4.85 -20.28 13.29
CA ASN A 157 -5.37 -20.47 14.65
C ASN A 157 -4.98 -19.31 15.59
N SER A 158 -5.50 -19.29 16.81
CA SER A 158 -5.25 -18.23 17.80
C SER A 158 -3.78 -18.13 18.26
N SER A 159 -2.96 -19.17 18.08
CA SER A 159 -1.52 -19.12 18.30
C SER A 159 -0.73 -18.57 17.11
N GLY A 160 -1.40 -18.36 15.97
CA GLY A 160 -0.79 -17.92 14.72
C GLY A 160 -0.22 -19.04 13.86
N ALA A 161 -0.52 -20.30 14.16
CA ALA A 161 -0.14 -21.42 13.30
C ALA A 161 -1.14 -21.59 12.16
N LEU A 162 -0.61 -21.96 10.97
CA LEU A 162 -1.40 -22.31 9.79
C LEU A 162 -1.85 -23.78 9.88
N ASP A 163 -3.13 -24.03 9.57
CA ASP A 163 -3.72 -25.35 9.46
C ASP A 163 -4.77 -25.34 8.33
N ASN A 164 -5.51 -26.43 8.13
CA ASN A 164 -6.56 -26.50 7.12
C ASN A 164 -7.85 -27.09 7.70
N ASP A 165 -8.98 -26.70 7.10
CA ASP A 165 -10.29 -27.26 7.45
C ASP A 165 -11.20 -27.29 6.21
N VAL A 166 -12.32 -27.99 6.32
CA VAL A 166 -13.33 -28.07 5.26
C VAL A 166 -14.04 -26.72 5.10
N ALA A 167 -14.26 -26.30 3.86
CA ALA A 167 -14.73 -24.96 3.54
C ALA A 167 -16.11 -24.62 4.11
N TYR A 168 -16.99 -25.62 4.33
CA TYR A 168 -18.34 -25.40 4.87
C TYR A 168 -18.39 -25.25 6.40
N VAL A 169 -17.27 -25.41 7.11
CA VAL A 169 -17.24 -25.26 8.57
C VAL A 169 -17.54 -23.83 8.98
N GLY A 170 -18.62 -23.65 9.72
CA GLY A 170 -19.12 -22.35 10.14
C GLY A 170 -18.60 -21.86 11.50
N ASN A 171 -17.39 -22.24 11.91
CA ASN A 171 -16.81 -21.87 13.21
C ASN A 171 -15.42 -21.24 13.09
N ARG A 172 -15.15 -20.59 11.97
CA ARG A 172 -13.96 -19.77 11.75
C ARG A 172 -14.37 -18.31 11.58
N GLY A 173 -13.61 -17.40 12.15
CA GLY A 173 -13.80 -15.97 12.01
C GLY A 173 -13.38 -15.49 10.62
N VAL A 174 -13.82 -14.30 10.27
CA VAL A 174 -13.43 -13.57 9.07
C VAL A 174 -12.51 -12.45 9.49
N ARG A 175 -11.35 -12.32 8.84
CA ARG A 175 -10.37 -11.27 9.07
C ARG A 175 -10.04 -10.59 7.76
N PRO A 176 -10.74 -9.49 7.41
CA PRO A 176 -10.62 -8.84 6.12
C PRO A 176 -9.26 -8.24 5.85
N LEU A 177 -8.81 -8.33 4.60
CA LEU A 177 -7.68 -7.64 4.01
C LEU A 177 -8.18 -6.62 3.00
N CYS A 178 -7.64 -5.41 3.01
CA CYS A 178 -7.95 -4.39 2.00
C CYS A 178 -6.73 -3.57 1.64
N CYS A 179 -6.83 -2.85 0.51
CA CYS A 179 -5.91 -1.82 0.14
C CYS A 179 -6.63 -0.47 0.13
N LEU A 180 -6.14 0.51 0.87
CA LEU A 180 -6.76 1.82 1.04
C LEU A 180 -5.95 2.90 0.35
N LYS A 181 -6.61 3.88 -0.27
CA LYS A 181 -5.93 5.08 -0.79
C LYS A 181 -5.19 5.78 0.36
N SER A 182 -3.93 6.15 0.15
CA SER A 182 -3.11 6.84 1.15
C SER A 182 -3.66 8.20 1.59
N SER A 183 -4.53 8.81 0.78
CA SER A 183 -5.12 10.13 1.01
C SER A 183 -6.30 10.14 1.99
N ILE A 184 -6.87 8.98 2.33
CA ILE A 184 -8.02 8.92 3.24
C ILE A 184 -7.64 9.34 4.66
N LEU A 185 -8.63 9.89 5.37
CA LEU A 185 -8.51 10.22 6.78
C LEU A 185 -9.03 9.04 7.62
N ALA A 186 -8.25 8.63 8.60
CA ALA A 186 -8.63 7.61 9.57
C ALA A 186 -8.34 8.09 10.99
N SER A 187 -9.02 7.50 11.96
CA SER A 187 -8.79 7.77 13.37
C SER A 187 -7.76 6.78 13.94
N TYR A 188 -6.86 7.26 14.77
CA TYR A 188 -5.84 6.42 15.40
C TYR A 188 -5.45 6.95 16.79
N ASP A 189 -4.94 6.08 17.62
CA ASP A 189 -4.30 6.41 18.88
C ASP A 189 -2.82 6.71 18.62
N GLU A 190 -2.31 7.87 19.04
CA GLU A 190 -0.93 8.28 18.80
C GLU A 190 0.10 7.29 19.31
N ASP A 191 -0.20 6.59 20.40
CA ASP A 191 0.69 5.58 20.98
C ASP A 191 0.76 4.29 20.15
N GLN A 192 -0.13 4.12 19.15
CA GLN A 192 -0.25 2.91 18.32
C GLN A 192 0.15 3.13 16.87
N ILE A 193 0.82 4.24 16.56
CA ILE A 193 1.29 4.52 15.22
C ILE A 193 2.81 4.46 15.14
N LYS A 194 3.28 4.10 13.96
CA LYS A 194 4.66 4.27 13.52
C LYS A 194 4.63 5.21 12.31
N GLU A 195 5.59 6.10 12.21
CA GLU A 195 5.72 6.94 11.01
C GLU A 195 6.16 6.08 9.83
N ARG A 196 5.62 6.37 8.66
CA ARG A 196 6.04 5.71 7.43
C ARG A 196 7.47 6.10 7.08
N THR A 197 8.33 5.12 6.92
CA THR A 197 9.66 5.34 6.35
C THR A 197 9.53 5.36 4.83
N PRO A 198 9.91 6.45 4.14
CA PRO A 198 9.93 6.48 2.69
C PRO A 198 10.85 5.39 2.12
N SER A 199 10.50 4.84 0.95
CA SER A 199 11.41 3.96 0.23
C SER A 199 12.68 4.72 -0.20
N ILE A 200 13.74 3.99 -0.53
CA ILE A 200 14.98 4.61 -1.04
C ILE A 200 14.67 5.45 -2.28
N GLY A 201 13.83 4.96 -3.19
CA GLY A 201 13.40 5.69 -4.37
C GLY A 201 12.65 7.00 -4.04
N GLU A 202 11.71 6.95 -3.07
CA GLU A 202 11.02 8.15 -2.59
C GLU A 202 11.96 9.14 -1.92
N THR A 203 12.90 8.64 -1.12
CA THR A 203 13.89 9.50 -0.44
C THR A 203 14.75 10.25 -1.46
N LEU A 204 15.24 9.53 -2.47
CA LEU A 204 16.03 10.14 -3.56
C LEU A 204 15.20 11.14 -4.37
N ALA A 205 13.93 10.80 -4.71
CA ALA A 205 13.04 11.69 -5.43
C ALA A 205 12.72 12.95 -4.63
N ASN A 206 12.48 12.84 -3.33
CA ASN A 206 12.23 13.98 -2.46
C ASN A 206 13.48 14.88 -2.33
N MET A 207 14.66 14.30 -2.13
CA MET A 207 15.92 15.05 -2.08
C MET A 207 16.17 15.83 -3.38
N PHE A 208 15.88 15.20 -4.52
CA PHE A 208 16.01 15.86 -5.83
C PHE A 208 15.01 17.01 -5.97
N MET A 209 13.73 16.80 -5.62
CA MET A 209 12.69 17.84 -5.69
C MET A 209 12.99 19.02 -4.76
N ASP A 210 13.55 18.77 -3.59
CA ASP A 210 13.92 19.82 -2.66
C ASP A 210 15.12 20.62 -3.18
N GLY A 211 16.12 19.94 -3.74
CA GLY A 211 17.24 20.61 -4.42
C GLY A 211 16.80 21.44 -5.63
N LEU A 212 15.82 20.93 -6.42
CA LEU A 212 15.24 21.66 -7.54
C LEU A 212 14.46 22.90 -7.08
N LYS A 213 13.64 22.78 -6.04
CA LYS A 213 12.93 23.93 -5.44
C LYS A 213 13.90 24.99 -4.95
N GLU A 214 14.97 24.60 -4.26
CA GLU A 214 16.01 25.51 -3.78
C GLU A 214 16.69 26.23 -4.96
N ALA A 215 17.06 25.50 -6.02
CA ALA A 215 17.64 26.05 -7.22
C ALA A 215 16.70 27.02 -7.96
N LEU A 216 15.39 26.75 -8.00
CA LEU A 216 14.38 27.58 -8.68
C LEU A 216 13.92 28.78 -7.83
N SER A 217 13.93 28.68 -6.50
CA SER A 217 13.47 29.75 -5.61
C SER A 217 14.47 30.93 -5.50
N GLY A 218 15.68 30.72 -5.92
CA GLY A 218 16.72 31.73 -5.82
C GLY A 218 17.15 32.09 -4.38
N GLU A 219 16.63 31.36 -3.38
CA GLU A 219 16.92 31.57 -1.95
C GLU A 219 18.15 30.80 -1.45
N GLY A 220 18.98 30.29 -2.36
CA GLY A 220 20.31 29.79 -2.03
C GLY A 220 21.17 30.95 -1.54
N GLY A 221 21.08 31.24 -0.26
CA GLY A 221 21.82 32.34 0.36
C GLY A 221 23.31 32.16 0.14
N ASN A 222 23.88 33.03 -0.67
CA ASN A 222 25.31 33.32 -0.74
C ASN A 222 25.81 33.54 0.68
N LYS A 223 26.46 32.57 1.27
CA LYS A 223 27.56 32.88 2.18
C LYS A 223 28.75 33.30 1.31
N GLU A 224 28.79 34.59 0.97
CA GLU A 224 29.97 35.18 0.39
C GLU A 224 31.18 34.92 1.30
N PRO A 225 32.31 34.46 0.74
CA PRO A 225 33.59 34.73 1.37
C PRO A 225 33.88 36.23 1.16
N GLU A 226 34.02 36.96 2.24
CA GLU A 226 34.53 38.34 2.22
C GLU A 226 35.83 38.38 1.40
N ASN A 227 35.72 38.78 0.18
CA ASN A 227 36.68 39.37 -0.76
C ASN A 227 36.50 38.86 -2.19
N ALA A 228 35.61 39.48 -2.96
CA ALA A 228 35.73 39.48 -4.41
C ALA A 228 34.96 40.66 -5.02
N THR A 229 35.69 41.58 -5.53
CA THR A 229 35.28 42.66 -6.43
C THR A 229 34.86 42.14 -7.78
N LYS A 230 33.73 42.62 -8.28
CA LYS A 230 33.11 42.55 -9.63
C LYS A 230 32.02 41.51 -9.80
N GLU A 231 30.76 42.01 -9.96
CA GLU A 231 29.62 41.29 -10.52
C GLU A 231 29.96 40.75 -11.92
N PRO A 232 29.71 39.47 -12.21
CA PRO A 232 29.73 38.96 -13.59
C PRO A 232 28.53 39.51 -14.39
N PRO A 233 28.66 39.66 -15.72
CA PRO A 233 27.58 40.15 -16.57
C PRO A 233 26.40 39.18 -16.58
N ALA A 234 25.16 39.70 -16.77
CA ALA A 234 23.88 38.94 -16.70
C ALA A 234 23.77 37.75 -17.66
N GLU A 235 24.64 37.63 -18.67
CA GLU A 235 24.72 36.48 -19.59
C GLU A 235 25.35 35.26 -18.94
N ASP A 236 26.32 35.41 -18.06
CA ASP A 236 27.04 34.31 -17.41
C ASP A 236 26.17 33.57 -16.36
N GLN A 237 25.15 34.23 -15.80
CA GLN A 237 24.21 33.61 -14.85
C GLN A 237 23.18 32.71 -15.55
N ARG A 238 22.76 33.04 -16.77
CA ARG A 238 21.83 32.23 -17.58
C ARG A 238 22.46 30.92 -18.04
N ASP A 239 23.73 30.98 -18.46
CA ASP A 239 24.46 29.79 -18.91
C ASP A 239 24.75 28.83 -17.75
N ASP A 240 24.97 29.33 -16.54
CA ASP A 240 25.19 28.51 -15.36
C ASP A 240 23.88 27.83 -14.88
N GLU A 241 22.76 28.52 -15.01
CA GLU A 241 21.43 27.94 -14.71
C GLU A 241 21.02 26.88 -15.72
N ALA A 242 21.21 27.12 -17.02
CA ALA A 242 20.96 26.13 -18.07
C ALA A 242 21.84 24.89 -17.91
N ARG A 243 23.11 25.05 -17.57
CA ARG A 243 24.04 23.96 -17.27
C ARG A 243 23.58 23.14 -16.08
N ARG A 244 23.18 23.74 -14.96
CA ARG A 244 22.68 23.05 -13.76
C ARG A 244 21.41 22.27 -14.03
N ARG A 245 20.49 22.81 -14.87
CA ARG A 245 19.29 22.12 -15.33
C ARG A 245 19.64 20.87 -16.15
N GLY A 246 20.58 20.97 -17.08
CA GLY A 246 21.06 19.84 -17.88
C GLY A 246 21.68 18.74 -17.01
N GLU A 247 22.53 19.08 -16.04
CA GLU A 247 23.12 18.14 -15.09
C GLU A 247 22.06 17.42 -14.24
N ALA A 248 20.99 18.12 -13.85
CA ALA A 248 19.88 17.55 -13.09
C ALA A 248 19.08 16.53 -13.93
N VAL A 249 18.79 16.84 -15.19
CA VAL A 249 18.09 15.90 -16.12
C VAL A 249 18.94 14.65 -16.36
N ASP A 250 20.24 14.81 -16.59
CA ASP A 250 21.13 13.67 -16.81
C ASP A 250 21.26 12.78 -15.58
N MET A 251 21.26 13.35 -14.39
CA MET A 251 21.23 12.59 -13.14
C MET A 251 19.93 11.79 -13.01
N MET A 252 18.77 12.37 -13.34
CA MET A 252 17.49 11.68 -13.32
C MET A 252 17.42 10.54 -14.35
N LYS A 253 17.97 10.72 -15.55
CA LYS A 253 18.10 9.65 -16.53
C LYS A 253 18.93 8.48 -16.00
N HIS A 254 20.02 8.75 -15.32
CA HIS A 254 20.86 7.72 -14.72
C HIS A 254 20.15 6.98 -13.58
N ILE A 255 19.40 7.70 -12.74
CA ILE A 255 18.60 7.09 -11.67
C ILE A 255 17.51 6.22 -12.27
N ALA A 256 16.73 6.71 -13.25
CA ALA A 256 15.69 5.94 -13.91
C ALA A 256 16.25 4.66 -14.56
N ALA A 257 17.39 4.75 -15.23
CA ALA A 257 18.07 3.60 -15.83
C ALA A 257 18.55 2.58 -14.79
N ALA A 258 19.04 3.05 -13.63
CA ALA A 258 19.52 2.17 -12.55
C ALA A 258 18.39 1.34 -11.90
N PHE A 259 17.14 1.83 -11.98
CA PHE A 259 15.96 1.16 -11.46
C PHE A 259 15.08 0.50 -12.54
N ASP A 260 15.58 0.38 -13.78
CA ASP A 260 14.86 -0.19 -14.94
C ASP A 260 13.49 0.48 -15.20
N ILE A 261 13.39 1.80 -14.91
CA ILE A 261 12.17 2.58 -15.09
C ILE A 261 12.17 3.13 -16.51
N PRO A 262 11.12 2.88 -17.33
CA PRO A 262 10.99 3.48 -18.65
C PRO A 262 10.72 4.99 -18.50
N ALA A 263 11.76 5.78 -18.49
CA ALA A 263 11.68 7.23 -18.56
C ALA A 263 11.63 7.65 -20.02
N THR A 264 10.42 7.89 -20.55
CA THR A 264 10.24 8.60 -21.82
C THR A 264 10.49 10.08 -21.55
N ILE A 265 11.76 10.47 -21.60
CA ILE A 265 12.12 11.89 -21.61
C ILE A 265 12.02 12.30 -23.08
N GLY A 266 11.10 13.22 -23.41
CA GLY A 266 10.94 13.74 -24.77
C GLY A 266 12.27 14.33 -25.28
N GLU A 267 12.61 14.04 -26.52
CA GLU A 267 13.86 14.56 -27.14
C GLU A 267 13.80 16.07 -27.41
N GLU A 268 12.67 16.75 -27.07
CA GLU A 268 12.36 18.13 -27.45
C GLU A 268 12.17 19.11 -26.29
N ALA A 269 12.57 18.79 -25.06
CA ALA A 269 12.60 19.79 -23.98
C ALA A 269 13.67 20.83 -24.34
N GLN A 270 13.28 21.83 -25.11
CA GLN A 270 14.14 22.95 -25.50
C GLN A 270 14.45 23.76 -24.23
N GLU A 271 15.69 24.23 -24.13
CA GLU A 271 16.19 25.08 -23.04
C GLU A 271 15.33 26.34 -22.80
N ASP A 272 14.45 26.69 -23.74
CA ASP A 272 13.58 27.86 -23.72
C ASP A 272 12.13 27.59 -23.22
N ASP A 273 11.75 26.32 -22.90
CA ASP A 273 10.41 25.98 -22.38
C ASP A 273 10.46 25.48 -20.92
N PRO A 274 10.44 26.40 -19.93
CA PRO A 274 10.45 26.02 -18.51
C PRO A 274 9.25 25.19 -18.07
N LYS A 275 8.12 25.31 -18.79
CA LYS A 275 6.89 24.59 -18.48
C LYS A 275 6.97 23.13 -18.95
N GLY A 276 7.40 22.91 -20.19
CA GLY A 276 7.63 21.57 -20.73
C GLY A 276 8.68 20.81 -19.90
N TYR A 277 9.75 21.46 -19.49
CA TYR A 277 10.76 20.92 -18.61
C TYR A 277 10.21 20.49 -17.25
N ALA A 278 9.33 21.30 -16.63
CA ALA A 278 8.70 20.96 -15.35
C ALA A 278 7.74 19.76 -15.49
N GLU A 279 7.00 19.66 -16.61
CA GLU A 279 6.11 18.53 -16.89
C GLU A 279 6.89 17.23 -17.09
N GLU A 280 8.04 17.29 -17.74
CA GLU A 280 8.93 16.16 -17.96
C GLU A 280 9.54 15.65 -16.64
N LEU A 281 10.05 16.55 -15.80
CA LEU A 281 10.55 16.21 -14.45
C LEU A 281 9.45 15.60 -13.59
N TYR A 282 8.22 16.11 -13.66
CA TYR A 282 7.10 15.55 -12.94
C TYR A 282 6.76 14.13 -13.42
N GLY A 283 6.86 13.87 -14.72
CA GLY A 283 6.68 12.53 -15.29
C GLY A 283 7.70 11.52 -14.76
N ILE A 284 8.98 11.89 -14.68
CA ILE A 284 10.05 11.07 -14.11
C ILE A 284 9.80 10.82 -12.63
N TYR A 285 9.45 11.86 -11.88
CA TYR A 285 9.13 11.74 -10.45
C TYR A 285 7.95 10.80 -10.20
N ALA A 286 6.87 10.92 -10.97
CA ALA A 286 5.72 10.04 -10.89
C ALA A 286 6.06 8.58 -11.21
N ALA A 287 6.93 8.34 -12.21
CA ALA A 287 7.41 7.01 -12.56
C ALA A 287 8.27 6.39 -11.44
N LEU A 288 9.16 7.17 -10.81
CA LEU A 288 9.96 6.74 -9.66
C LEU A 288 9.08 6.36 -8.46
N LEU A 289 8.06 7.15 -8.16
CA LEU A 289 7.10 6.85 -7.08
C LEU A 289 6.27 5.59 -7.36
N ALA A 290 5.96 5.31 -8.63
CA ALA A 290 5.19 4.13 -9.01
C ALA A 290 6.02 2.83 -8.97
N ALA A 291 7.34 2.92 -9.09
CA ALA A 291 8.26 1.78 -9.10
C ALA A 291 8.76 1.37 -7.71
N GLY A 292 8.65 2.24 -6.70
CA GLY A 292 9.02 1.96 -5.29
C GLY A 292 7.88 1.44 -4.48
#